data_20252f2253c2b1094e20739b3308e58f
#
_entry.id   20252f2253c2b1094e20739b3308e58f
#
_cell.length_a   1.000
_cell.length_b   1.000
_cell.length_c   1.000
_cell.angle_alpha   90.00
_cell.angle_beta   90.00
_cell.angle_gamma   90.00
#
_symmetry.space_group_name_H-M   'P 1'
#
loop_
_entity.id
_entity.type
_entity.pdbx_description
1 polymer ?
#
loop_
_entity_poly.entity_id
_entity_poly.type
_entity_poly.pdbx_seq_one_letter_code
_entity_poly.pdbx_strand_id
1 'polypeptide(L)'
;MFARENLMRRRTFLSFVAVAVASRPLPAAVQQADKAARIGYLAMDMAGVDPSPRNTFLQALRDLGYTEGRNLVIEYRDAEGKPERFSALAAELVALKVDVILAGGGTLGALAAKQATTTIPIIFAVVGDPVADGLVTSLAQPGGNVTGSSNISMDLVGKLVELLKEAVPSISRIALLLKPDSAPERTMQGFRREADVAAQRLGLQLQVVEARGPEDFDMAFLKMSKAGADAVVVLVTGAFDSGQRRLLDLAAKNRLPTAYSFRGYVEAGCMMSYGPDHLDNFRRAATYVDKILKGIKPADLPIQQPTKFELVINLKTAKALGLTMPQLLLTRADEVIE
;
A
#
# COMPACT_ATOMS: atom_id res chain seq x y z
N MET A 1 -97.84 51.77 25.44
CA MET A 1 -98.84 51.64 24.35
C MET A 1 -98.31 50.63 23.35
N PHE A 2 -99.01 49.55 23.26
CA PHE A 2 -99.04 48.46 22.25
C PHE A 2 -97.68 47.81 21.90
N ALA A 3 -97.41 46.59 22.33
CA ALA A 3 -98.01 45.32 22.01
C ALA A 3 -97.51 44.78 20.65
N ARG A 4 -96.87 43.66 20.58
CA ARG A 4 -97.26 42.25 20.29
C ARG A 4 -96.07 41.55 19.65
N GLU A 5 -95.57 40.51 20.22
CA GLU A 5 -95.76 39.10 19.85
C GLU A 5 -95.46 38.76 18.42
N ASN A 6 -94.52 37.83 18.19
CA ASN A 6 -94.83 36.42 17.81
C ASN A 6 -93.53 35.64 17.61
N LEU A 7 -93.28 34.73 18.41
CA LEU A 7 -93.34 33.29 18.25
C LEU A 7 -92.89 32.67 16.90
N MET A 8 -91.91 31.83 17.13
CA MET A 8 -91.63 30.53 16.46
C MET A 8 -91.05 30.49 15.05
N ARG A 9 -89.93 29.91 14.90
CA ARG A 9 -89.76 28.51 14.51
C ARG A 9 -88.24 28.07 14.58
N ARG A 10 -88.05 27.01 15.36
CA ARG A 10 -86.83 26.20 15.28
C ARG A 10 -86.72 25.62 13.89
N ARG A 11 -85.61 25.88 13.22
CA ARG A 11 -85.14 25.05 12.12
C ARG A 11 -83.62 24.86 12.31
N THR A 12 -83.37 23.64 12.65
CA THR A 12 -82.04 22.98 12.72
C THR A 12 -81.31 23.21 11.42
N PHE A 13 -80.23 24.03 11.46
CA PHE A 13 -79.25 24.07 10.41
C PHE A 13 -78.11 23.17 10.84
N LEU A 14 -78.06 21.95 10.32
CA LEU A 14 -76.90 21.11 10.34
C LEU A 14 -75.83 21.73 9.49
N SER A 15 -74.86 22.38 10.12
CA SER A 15 -73.64 22.84 9.46
C SER A 15 -72.74 21.67 9.26
N PHE A 16 -72.62 21.19 8.05
CA PHE A 16 -71.58 20.29 7.60
C PHE A 16 -70.24 21.03 7.69
N VAL A 17 -69.42 20.71 8.68
CA VAL A 17 -68.01 21.10 8.69
C VAL A 17 -67.31 20.08 7.80
N ALA A 18 -67.07 20.45 6.56
CA ALA A 18 -66.13 19.76 5.67
C ALA A 18 -64.75 19.93 6.19
N VAL A 19 -64.21 18.90 6.90
CA VAL A 19 -62.79 18.81 7.21
C VAL A 19 -62.07 18.53 5.91
N ALA A 20 -61.54 19.56 5.27
CA ALA A 20 -60.55 19.45 4.21
C ALA A 20 -59.26 18.87 4.83
N VAL A 21 -59.06 17.57 4.75
CA VAL A 21 -57.78 16.91 5.02
C VAL A 21 -56.85 17.37 3.90
N ALA A 22 -56.10 18.40 4.18
CA ALA A 22 -54.98 18.81 3.32
C ALA A 22 -53.96 17.68 3.38
N SER A 23 -54.02 16.76 2.43
CA SER A 23 -52.95 15.83 2.11
C SER A 23 -51.78 16.63 1.63
N ARG A 24 -50.91 17.03 2.56
CA ARG A 24 -49.58 17.52 2.21
C ARG A 24 -48.86 16.34 1.52
N PRO A 25 -48.41 16.50 0.27
CA PRO A 25 -47.52 15.51 -0.28
C PRO A 25 -46.27 15.52 0.62
N LEU A 26 -46.02 14.41 1.32
CA LEU A 26 -44.73 14.13 1.90
C LEU A 26 -43.74 14.32 0.74
N PRO A 27 -42.68 15.13 0.90
CA PRO A 27 -41.62 15.12 -0.09
C PRO A 27 -41.16 13.67 -0.15
N ALA A 28 -41.47 12.99 -1.26
CA ALA A 28 -40.73 11.79 -1.61
C ALA A 28 -39.28 12.22 -1.65
N ALA A 29 -38.53 11.91 -0.60
CA ALA A 29 -37.11 11.92 -0.66
C ALA A 29 -36.79 10.98 -1.83
N VAL A 30 -36.60 11.58 -2.99
CA VAL A 30 -36.00 10.91 -4.13
C VAL A 30 -34.66 10.49 -3.55
N GLN A 31 -34.60 9.23 -3.13
CA GLN A 31 -33.37 8.55 -2.81
C GLN A 31 -32.61 8.61 -4.14
N GLN A 32 -31.82 9.68 -4.28
CA GLN A 32 -30.86 9.79 -5.34
C GLN A 32 -30.05 8.52 -5.18
N ALA A 33 -30.23 7.57 -6.09
CA ALA A 33 -29.45 6.36 -6.11
C ALA A 33 -28.00 6.86 -6.12
N ASP A 34 -27.34 6.75 -4.97
CA ASP A 34 -25.97 7.22 -4.80
C ASP A 34 -25.18 6.52 -5.89
N LYS A 35 -24.67 7.33 -6.84
CA LYS A 35 -23.84 6.83 -7.93
C LYS A 35 -22.74 6.00 -7.30
N ALA A 36 -22.66 4.72 -7.67
CA ALA A 36 -21.63 3.85 -7.15
C ALA A 36 -20.25 4.50 -7.33
N ALA A 37 -19.48 4.61 -6.26
CA ALA A 37 -18.13 5.14 -6.31
C ALA A 37 -17.28 4.24 -7.22
N ARG A 38 -16.46 4.84 -8.08
CA ARG A 38 -15.61 4.11 -9.02
C ARG A 38 -14.15 4.35 -8.68
N ILE A 39 -13.44 3.30 -8.27
CA ILE A 39 -12.03 3.34 -7.92
C ILE A 39 -11.22 2.64 -9.02
N GLY A 40 -10.20 3.32 -9.55
CA GLY A 40 -9.19 2.69 -10.39
C GLY A 40 -8.09 2.09 -9.52
N TYR A 41 -7.85 0.78 -9.61
CA TYR A 41 -6.76 0.11 -8.92
C TYR A 41 -5.64 -0.20 -9.92
N LEU A 42 -4.54 0.54 -9.84
CA LEU A 42 -3.37 0.36 -10.71
C LEU A 42 -2.32 -0.50 -9.98
N ALA A 43 -2.19 -1.75 -10.38
CA ALA A 43 -1.32 -2.75 -9.78
C ALA A 43 -0.07 -3.04 -10.60
N MET A 44 1.02 -3.48 -9.94
CA MET A 44 2.22 -3.96 -10.62
C MET A 44 2.03 -5.38 -11.15
N ASP A 45 1.51 -6.28 -10.32
CA ASP A 45 1.23 -7.70 -10.65
C ASP A 45 0.18 -8.20 -9.67
N MET A 46 -0.96 -8.67 -10.18
CA MET A 46 -2.06 -9.16 -9.35
C MET A 46 -2.11 -10.68 -9.25
N ALA A 47 -1.51 -11.36 -10.20
CA ALA A 47 -1.54 -12.82 -10.29
C ALA A 47 -0.37 -13.47 -9.55
N GLY A 48 0.79 -12.81 -9.56
CA GLY A 48 2.03 -13.36 -9.03
C GLY A 48 2.34 -12.96 -7.57
N VAL A 49 1.55 -12.06 -6.96
CA VAL A 49 1.84 -11.52 -5.62
C VAL A 49 0.82 -11.97 -4.57
N ASP A 50 1.24 -11.88 -3.31
CA ASP A 50 0.35 -12.06 -2.16
C ASP A 50 -0.91 -11.17 -2.30
N PRO A 51 -2.13 -11.74 -2.26
CA PRO A 51 -3.36 -10.97 -2.34
C PRO A 51 -3.67 -10.17 -1.06
N SER A 52 -2.92 -10.36 0.03
CA SER A 52 -3.22 -9.76 1.34
C SER A 52 -3.32 -8.23 1.31
N PRO A 53 -2.45 -7.46 0.63
CA PRO A 53 -2.59 -6.01 0.55
C PRO A 53 -3.90 -5.58 -0.10
N ARG A 54 -4.27 -6.20 -1.23
CA ARG A 54 -5.54 -5.94 -1.91
C ARG A 54 -6.73 -6.34 -1.04
N ASN A 55 -6.69 -7.52 -0.44
CA ASN A 55 -7.76 -8.00 0.43
C ASN A 55 -7.94 -7.10 1.65
N THR A 56 -6.86 -6.61 2.23
CA THR A 56 -6.85 -5.65 3.35
C THR A 56 -7.50 -4.33 2.94
N PHE A 57 -7.16 -3.80 1.77
CA PHE A 57 -7.79 -2.60 1.22
C PHE A 57 -9.30 -2.79 1.03
N LEU A 58 -9.71 -3.91 0.41
CA LEU A 58 -11.12 -4.23 0.18
C LEU A 58 -11.88 -4.43 1.49
N GLN A 59 -11.26 -5.07 2.47
CA GLN A 59 -11.87 -5.24 3.80
C GLN A 59 -12.06 -3.88 4.49
N ALA A 60 -11.03 -3.03 4.48
CA ALA A 60 -11.12 -1.70 5.05
C ALA A 60 -12.20 -0.83 4.36
N LEU A 61 -12.38 -0.95 3.04
CA LEU A 61 -13.47 -0.29 2.35
C LEU A 61 -14.85 -0.84 2.79
N ARG A 62 -14.99 -2.17 2.99
CA ARG A 62 -16.22 -2.76 3.51
C ARG A 62 -16.56 -2.24 4.91
N ASP A 63 -15.56 -2.13 5.78
CA ASP A 63 -15.72 -1.62 7.14
C ASP A 63 -16.15 -0.13 7.15
N LEU A 64 -15.81 0.62 6.08
CA LEU A 64 -16.25 2.00 5.84
C LEU A 64 -17.60 2.09 5.11
N GLY A 65 -18.24 0.95 4.80
CA GLY A 65 -19.57 0.89 4.17
C GLY A 65 -19.57 0.78 2.64
N TYR A 66 -18.41 0.62 2.01
CA TYR A 66 -18.30 0.43 0.56
C TYR A 66 -18.27 -1.06 0.22
N THR A 67 -19.17 -1.49 -0.65
CA THR A 67 -19.28 -2.90 -1.07
C THR A 67 -19.29 -2.97 -2.60
N GLU A 68 -18.34 -3.71 -3.16
CA GLU A 68 -18.24 -3.93 -4.60
C GLU A 68 -19.51 -4.59 -5.13
N GLY A 69 -20.02 -4.11 -6.27
CA GLY A 69 -21.28 -4.56 -6.87
C GLY A 69 -22.53 -3.92 -6.26
N ARG A 70 -22.44 -3.18 -5.14
CA ARG A 70 -23.57 -2.46 -4.53
C ARG A 70 -23.42 -0.93 -4.68
N ASN A 71 -22.43 -0.35 -4.05
CA ASN A 71 -22.15 1.09 -4.06
C ASN A 71 -20.69 1.42 -4.42
N LEU A 72 -19.95 0.41 -4.89
CA LEU A 72 -18.55 0.49 -5.27
C LEU A 72 -18.31 -0.32 -6.55
N VAL A 73 -17.55 0.25 -7.48
CA VAL A 73 -16.97 -0.42 -8.64
C VAL A 73 -15.46 -0.25 -8.58
N ILE A 74 -14.72 -1.34 -8.76
CA ILE A 74 -13.26 -1.28 -8.83
C ILE A 74 -12.81 -1.67 -10.25
N GLU A 75 -12.12 -0.74 -10.90
CA GLU A 75 -11.53 -0.92 -12.22
C GLU A 75 -10.07 -1.32 -12.06
N TYR A 76 -9.80 -2.61 -12.13
CA TYR A 76 -8.45 -3.13 -12.00
C TYR A 76 -7.64 -2.96 -13.29
N ARG A 77 -6.40 -2.50 -13.13
CA ARG A 77 -5.39 -2.44 -14.20
C ARG A 77 -4.10 -3.02 -13.69
N ASP A 78 -3.65 -4.07 -14.35
CA ASP A 78 -2.49 -4.86 -13.96
C ASP A 78 -1.36 -4.68 -14.98
N ALA A 79 -0.21 -4.27 -14.49
CA ALA A 79 0.99 -4.14 -15.31
C ALA A 79 1.66 -5.49 -15.60
N GLU A 80 1.25 -6.58 -14.95
CA GLU A 80 1.81 -7.93 -15.13
C GLU A 80 3.34 -7.96 -14.95
N GLY A 81 3.83 -7.24 -13.91
CA GLY A 81 5.25 -7.12 -13.64
C GLY A 81 6.04 -6.21 -14.59
N LYS A 82 5.37 -5.52 -15.54
CA LYS A 82 5.95 -4.71 -16.60
C LYS A 82 5.69 -3.21 -16.35
N PRO A 83 6.63 -2.47 -15.72
CA PRO A 83 6.43 -1.06 -15.38
C PRO A 83 6.11 -0.15 -16.55
N GLU A 84 6.60 -0.49 -17.75
CA GLU A 84 6.37 0.26 -18.99
C GLU A 84 4.89 0.32 -19.39
N ARG A 85 4.06 -0.57 -18.87
CA ARG A 85 2.61 -0.57 -19.11
C ARG A 85 1.85 0.48 -18.31
N PHE A 86 2.43 1.00 -17.22
CA PHE A 86 1.72 1.90 -16.32
C PHE A 86 1.14 3.14 -17.01
N SER A 87 1.87 3.75 -17.95
CA SER A 87 1.37 4.94 -18.68
C SER A 87 0.07 4.66 -19.43
N ALA A 88 0.00 3.57 -20.17
CA ALA A 88 -1.20 3.19 -20.91
C ALA A 88 -2.36 2.84 -19.97
N LEU A 89 -2.08 2.05 -18.92
CA LEU A 89 -3.07 1.61 -17.94
C LEU A 89 -3.64 2.77 -17.11
N ALA A 90 -2.80 3.76 -16.76
CA ALA A 90 -3.25 4.97 -16.09
C ALA A 90 -4.17 5.81 -17.00
N ALA A 91 -3.82 5.94 -18.29
CA ALA A 91 -4.67 6.63 -19.27
C ALA A 91 -6.04 5.95 -19.45
N GLU A 92 -6.10 4.61 -19.43
CA GLU A 92 -7.37 3.87 -19.44
C GLU A 92 -8.24 4.21 -18.22
N LEU A 93 -7.67 4.25 -17.01
CA LEU A 93 -8.41 4.62 -15.79
C LEU A 93 -8.95 6.06 -15.89
N VAL A 94 -8.16 6.97 -16.45
CA VAL A 94 -8.61 8.36 -16.70
C VAL A 94 -9.77 8.39 -17.70
N ALA A 95 -9.70 7.62 -18.78
CA ALA A 95 -10.77 7.52 -19.78
C ALA A 95 -12.08 6.97 -19.19
N LEU A 96 -11.99 6.05 -18.22
CA LEU A 96 -13.12 5.52 -17.47
C LEU A 96 -13.73 6.52 -16.48
N LYS A 97 -13.09 7.68 -16.28
CA LYS A 97 -13.52 8.73 -15.36
C LYS A 97 -13.77 8.20 -13.96
N VAL A 98 -12.80 7.44 -13.44
CA VAL A 98 -12.86 6.95 -12.05
C VAL A 98 -12.84 8.11 -11.07
N ASP A 99 -13.46 7.95 -9.90
CA ASP A 99 -13.53 9.00 -8.88
C ASP A 99 -12.22 9.15 -8.11
N VAL A 100 -11.44 8.06 -8.01
CA VAL A 100 -10.12 8.00 -7.33
C VAL A 100 -9.26 6.94 -8.01
N ILE A 101 -7.96 7.16 -8.12
CA ILE A 101 -6.97 6.15 -8.51
C ILE A 101 -6.17 5.72 -7.28
N LEU A 102 -6.20 4.43 -6.95
CA LEU A 102 -5.24 3.80 -6.03
C LEU A 102 -4.04 3.31 -6.83
N ALA A 103 -2.90 3.95 -6.63
CA ALA A 103 -1.62 3.54 -7.22
C ALA A 103 -0.94 2.50 -6.31
N GLY A 104 -1.31 1.24 -6.50
CA GLY A 104 -0.75 0.09 -5.78
C GLY A 104 0.57 -0.41 -6.37
N GLY A 105 0.97 0.08 -7.54
CA GLY A 105 2.18 -0.32 -8.26
C GLY A 105 3.48 0.42 -7.84
N GLY A 106 3.54 0.95 -6.61
CA GLY A 106 4.73 1.65 -6.11
C GLY A 106 4.93 3.02 -6.76
N THR A 107 6.16 3.55 -6.64
CA THR A 107 6.51 4.89 -7.13
C THR A 107 6.24 5.06 -8.63
N LEU A 108 6.58 4.06 -9.45
CA LEU A 108 6.39 4.15 -10.91
C LEU A 108 4.92 4.22 -11.30
N GLY A 109 4.06 3.42 -10.65
CA GLY A 109 2.61 3.48 -10.85
C GLY A 109 2.02 4.82 -10.42
N ALA A 110 2.47 5.37 -9.30
CA ALA A 110 2.04 6.68 -8.80
C ALA A 110 2.47 7.82 -9.74
N LEU A 111 3.70 7.78 -10.26
CA LEU A 111 4.19 8.75 -11.25
C LEU A 111 3.41 8.69 -12.56
N ALA A 112 3.13 7.49 -13.06
CA ALA A 112 2.33 7.30 -14.27
C ALA A 112 0.90 7.84 -14.09
N ALA A 113 0.26 7.56 -12.96
CA ALA A 113 -1.05 8.11 -12.64
C ALA A 113 -1.02 9.65 -12.57
N LYS A 114 0.00 10.23 -11.91
CA LYS A 114 0.18 11.69 -11.82
C LYS A 114 0.38 12.34 -13.19
N GLN A 115 1.10 11.69 -14.10
CA GLN A 115 1.29 12.19 -15.48
C GLN A 115 0.00 12.09 -16.29
N ALA A 116 -0.84 11.08 -16.06
CA ALA A 116 -2.07 10.86 -16.80
C ALA A 116 -3.19 11.84 -16.44
N THR A 117 -3.21 12.38 -15.20
CA THR A 117 -4.27 13.29 -14.74
C THR A 117 -3.79 14.29 -13.70
N THR A 118 -4.32 15.51 -13.78
CA THR A 118 -4.14 16.55 -12.75
C THR A 118 -5.40 16.79 -11.91
N THR A 119 -6.51 16.10 -12.24
CA THR A 119 -7.82 16.34 -11.64
C THR A 119 -8.37 15.16 -10.86
N ILE A 120 -8.16 13.92 -11.34
CA ILE A 120 -8.59 12.73 -10.60
C ILE A 120 -7.67 12.55 -9.38
N PRO A 121 -8.21 12.44 -8.18
CA PRO A 121 -7.45 12.13 -6.98
C PRO A 121 -6.63 10.86 -7.12
N ILE A 122 -5.39 10.88 -6.65
CA ILE A 122 -4.47 9.75 -6.66
C ILE A 122 -4.01 9.47 -5.25
N ILE A 123 -4.17 8.22 -4.81
CA ILE A 123 -3.68 7.74 -3.52
C ILE A 123 -2.61 6.69 -3.81
N PHE A 124 -1.42 6.87 -3.27
CA PHE A 124 -0.40 5.82 -3.28
C PHE A 124 -0.34 5.11 -1.94
N ALA A 125 -0.18 3.78 -1.97
CA ALA A 125 -0.07 2.97 -0.75
C ALA A 125 1.38 2.69 -0.36
N VAL A 126 2.28 2.61 -1.36
CA VAL A 126 3.67 2.14 -1.17
C VAL A 126 4.61 2.99 -2.02
N VAL A 127 5.14 4.06 -1.45
CA VAL A 127 6.14 4.92 -2.09
C VAL A 127 7.27 5.17 -1.10
N GLY A 128 8.50 5.14 -1.56
CA GLY A 128 9.68 5.35 -0.72
C GLY A 128 9.81 6.82 -0.28
N ASP A 129 10.17 7.68 -1.22
CA ASP A 129 10.31 9.12 -0.99
C ASP A 129 9.46 9.92 -1.97
N PRO A 130 8.20 10.23 -1.61
CA PRO A 130 7.28 10.91 -2.53
C PRO A 130 7.69 12.35 -2.84
N VAL A 131 8.49 12.98 -2.01
CA VAL A 131 9.01 14.35 -2.26
C VAL A 131 10.19 14.30 -3.23
N ALA A 132 11.19 13.47 -2.96
CA ALA A 132 12.36 13.31 -3.82
C ALA A 132 12.00 12.77 -5.21
N ASP A 133 10.99 11.89 -5.29
CA ASP A 133 10.48 11.34 -6.53
C ASP A 133 9.53 12.31 -7.27
N GLY A 134 9.27 13.50 -6.72
CA GLY A 134 8.46 14.53 -7.36
C GLY A 134 6.95 14.23 -7.40
N LEU A 135 6.46 13.33 -6.57
CA LEU A 135 5.02 13.05 -6.46
C LEU A 135 4.27 14.16 -5.75
N VAL A 136 4.85 14.70 -4.67
CA VAL A 136 4.26 15.74 -3.84
C VAL A 136 5.30 16.82 -3.52
N THR A 137 4.84 18.00 -3.09
CA THR A 137 5.73 19.13 -2.75
C THR A 137 6.29 18.99 -1.34
N SER A 138 5.51 18.47 -0.41
CA SER A 138 5.93 18.14 0.96
C SER A 138 5.04 17.06 1.56
N LEU A 139 5.49 16.45 2.65
CA LEU A 139 4.70 15.42 3.34
C LEU A 139 3.50 16.03 4.08
N ALA A 140 3.65 17.20 4.68
CA ALA A 140 2.60 17.87 5.44
C ALA A 140 1.52 18.49 4.54
N GLN A 141 1.93 19.02 3.40
CA GLN A 141 1.06 19.64 2.40
C GLN A 141 1.43 19.11 1.01
N PRO A 142 0.83 18.01 0.58
CA PRO A 142 1.19 17.35 -0.68
C PRO A 142 1.05 18.27 -1.89
N GLY A 143 0.01 19.09 -1.90
CA GLY A 143 -0.37 19.92 -3.03
C GLY A 143 -0.93 19.11 -4.21
N GLY A 144 -1.75 19.72 -5.05
CA GLY A 144 -2.30 19.05 -6.23
C GLY A 144 -3.28 17.91 -5.90
N ASN A 145 -3.27 16.88 -6.76
CA ASN A 145 -4.23 15.77 -6.70
C ASN A 145 -3.66 14.47 -6.15
N VAL A 146 -2.46 14.46 -5.57
CA VAL A 146 -1.76 13.25 -5.10
C VAL A 146 -1.60 13.29 -3.59
N THR A 147 -1.92 12.16 -2.92
CA THR A 147 -1.67 11.92 -1.50
C THR A 147 -1.40 10.43 -1.26
N GLY A 148 -1.19 10.00 -0.01
CA GLY A 148 -1.01 8.59 0.32
C GLY A 148 -0.16 8.30 1.54
N SER A 149 0.44 7.10 1.56
CA SER A 149 1.33 6.66 2.62
C SER A 149 2.71 6.30 2.05
N SER A 150 3.77 6.91 2.59
CA SER A 150 5.13 6.44 2.33
C SER A 150 5.43 5.25 3.25
N ASN A 151 6.27 4.31 2.80
CA ASN A 151 6.55 3.11 3.59
C ASN A 151 8.02 2.86 3.87
N ILE A 152 8.92 3.38 3.05
CA ILE A 152 10.34 3.05 3.16
C ILE A 152 11.13 4.35 3.23
N SER A 153 11.86 4.54 4.30
CA SER A 153 13.02 5.42 4.28
C SER A 153 14.20 4.63 3.69
N MET A 154 15.06 5.30 2.98
CA MET A 154 16.31 4.69 2.47
C MET A 154 17.13 4.10 3.62
N ASP A 155 17.01 4.67 4.83
CA ASP A 155 17.66 4.23 6.07
C ASP A 155 17.34 2.77 6.45
N LEU A 156 16.19 2.23 6.02
CA LEU A 156 15.85 0.81 6.30
C LEU A 156 16.86 -0.15 5.67
N VAL A 157 17.41 0.19 4.51
CA VAL A 157 18.41 -0.68 3.85
C VAL A 157 19.66 -0.78 4.70
N GLY A 158 20.15 0.34 5.21
CA GLY A 158 21.26 0.38 6.16
C GLY A 158 20.94 -0.44 7.42
N LYS A 159 19.71 -0.31 7.95
CA LYS A 159 19.28 -1.06 9.14
C LYS A 159 19.21 -2.55 8.90
N LEU A 160 18.78 -3.02 7.74
CA LEU A 160 18.81 -4.44 7.38
C LEU A 160 20.24 -4.99 7.32
N VAL A 161 21.20 -4.22 6.82
CA VAL A 161 22.62 -4.56 6.82
C VAL A 161 23.14 -4.69 8.26
N GLU A 162 22.82 -3.73 9.15
CA GLU A 162 23.19 -3.79 10.57
C GLU A 162 22.61 -5.02 11.27
N LEU A 163 21.32 -5.29 11.08
CA LEU A 163 20.65 -6.43 11.71
C LEU A 163 21.21 -7.77 11.23
N LEU A 164 21.57 -7.92 9.95
CA LEU A 164 22.24 -9.12 9.45
C LEU A 164 23.62 -9.31 10.07
N LYS A 165 24.40 -8.24 10.21
CA LYS A 165 25.71 -8.29 10.88
C LYS A 165 25.58 -8.62 12.36
N GLU A 166 24.57 -8.10 13.04
CA GLU A 166 24.25 -8.43 14.42
C GLU A 166 23.83 -9.89 14.56
N ALA A 167 22.96 -10.40 13.65
CA ALA A 167 22.48 -11.77 13.65
C ALA A 167 23.60 -12.79 13.34
N VAL A 168 24.53 -12.44 12.46
CA VAL A 168 25.61 -13.30 11.99
C VAL A 168 26.94 -12.52 12.05
N PRO A 169 27.59 -12.42 13.23
CA PRO A 169 28.78 -11.60 13.41
C PRO A 169 29.98 -11.98 12.52
N SER A 170 30.01 -13.21 12.01
CA SER A 170 31.07 -13.73 11.15
C SER A 170 31.03 -13.25 9.71
N ILE A 171 29.93 -12.64 9.25
CA ILE A 171 29.85 -12.19 7.86
C ILE A 171 30.88 -11.10 7.59
N SER A 172 31.50 -11.15 6.44
CA SER A 172 32.47 -10.18 5.95
C SER A 172 32.04 -9.55 4.62
N ARG A 173 31.19 -10.25 3.86
CA ARG A 173 30.67 -9.79 2.58
C ARG A 173 29.13 -9.94 2.52
N ILE A 174 28.46 -8.85 2.17
CA ILE A 174 27.00 -8.81 2.05
C ILE A 174 26.60 -8.49 0.62
N ALA A 175 25.62 -9.21 0.08
CA ALA A 175 25.02 -8.86 -1.20
C ALA A 175 23.78 -7.98 -0.98
N LEU A 176 23.58 -7.01 -1.85
CA LEU A 176 22.35 -6.25 -2.01
C LEU A 176 21.71 -6.68 -3.32
N LEU A 177 20.65 -7.48 -3.25
CA LEU A 177 19.88 -7.89 -4.42
C LEU A 177 18.79 -6.87 -4.69
N LEU A 178 18.77 -6.31 -5.88
CA LEU A 178 17.78 -5.32 -6.29
C LEU A 178 17.34 -5.54 -7.74
N LYS A 179 16.14 -5.04 -8.06
CA LYS A 179 15.67 -4.93 -9.44
C LYS A 179 16.07 -3.58 -9.99
N PRO A 180 16.85 -3.51 -11.08
CA PRO A 180 17.10 -2.24 -11.76
C PRO A 180 15.77 -1.65 -12.24
N ASP A 181 15.71 -0.35 -12.33
CA ASP A 181 14.54 0.40 -12.84
C ASP A 181 13.22 0.14 -12.06
N SER A 182 13.28 -0.34 -10.82
CA SER A 182 12.11 -0.54 -9.96
C SER A 182 11.59 0.74 -9.29
N ALA A 183 12.41 1.77 -9.27
CA ALA A 183 12.12 3.11 -8.79
C ALA A 183 12.93 4.13 -9.61
N PRO A 184 12.65 5.44 -9.49
CA PRO A 184 13.50 6.47 -10.10
C PRO A 184 14.97 6.29 -9.73
N GLU A 185 15.88 6.60 -10.67
CA GLU A 185 17.31 6.37 -10.50
C GLU A 185 17.88 7.01 -9.24
N ARG A 186 17.40 8.20 -8.85
CA ARG A 186 17.80 8.88 -7.62
C ARG A 186 17.49 8.01 -6.38
N THR A 187 16.33 7.38 -6.33
CA THR A 187 15.93 6.50 -5.24
C THR A 187 16.76 5.23 -5.24
N MET A 188 17.03 4.64 -6.42
CA MET A 188 17.90 3.48 -6.54
C MET A 188 19.34 3.78 -6.09
N GLN A 189 19.87 4.94 -6.44
CA GLN A 189 21.19 5.41 -5.96
C GLN A 189 21.18 5.63 -4.44
N GLY A 190 20.07 6.15 -3.88
CA GLY A 190 19.88 6.29 -2.44
C GLY A 190 20.02 4.95 -1.73
N PHE A 191 19.31 3.92 -2.17
CA PHE A 191 19.40 2.58 -1.58
C PHE A 191 20.82 1.99 -1.63
N ARG A 192 21.49 2.11 -2.78
CA ARG A 192 22.88 1.64 -2.93
C ARG A 192 23.82 2.37 -1.96
N ARG A 193 23.68 3.69 -1.85
CA ARG A 193 24.50 4.53 -0.97
C ARG A 193 24.28 4.16 0.51
N GLU A 194 23.04 4.02 0.97
CA GLU A 194 22.75 3.69 2.37
C GLU A 194 23.27 2.29 2.73
N ALA A 195 23.14 1.32 1.80
CA ALA A 195 23.75 0.00 1.98
C ALA A 195 25.28 0.07 2.08
N ASP A 196 25.93 0.88 1.23
CA ASP A 196 27.39 1.05 1.21
C ASP A 196 27.89 1.73 2.47
N VAL A 197 27.23 2.80 2.91
CA VAL A 197 27.57 3.50 4.16
C VAL A 197 27.47 2.57 5.37
N ALA A 198 26.40 1.77 5.45
CA ALA A 198 26.23 0.80 6.53
C ALA A 198 27.28 -0.31 6.46
N ALA A 199 27.57 -0.85 5.28
CA ALA A 199 28.59 -1.87 5.07
C ALA A 199 29.99 -1.35 5.48
N GLN A 200 30.38 -0.16 5.04
CA GLN A 200 31.67 0.46 5.40
C GLN A 200 31.79 0.66 6.91
N ARG A 201 30.74 1.17 7.57
CA ARG A 201 30.72 1.37 9.04
C ARG A 201 30.93 0.07 9.82
N LEU A 202 30.46 -1.04 9.26
CA LEU A 202 30.53 -2.36 9.90
C LEU A 202 31.73 -3.21 9.43
N GLY A 203 32.59 -2.66 8.59
CA GLY A 203 33.75 -3.38 8.02
C GLY A 203 33.35 -4.50 7.05
N LEU A 204 32.19 -4.36 6.38
CA LEU A 204 31.68 -5.32 5.39
C LEU A 204 32.04 -4.88 3.97
N GLN A 205 32.23 -5.87 3.10
CA GLN A 205 32.28 -5.64 1.65
C GLN A 205 30.87 -5.75 1.08
N LEU A 206 30.39 -4.67 0.41
CA LEU A 206 29.08 -4.68 -0.26
C LEU A 206 29.25 -5.15 -1.71
N GLN A 207 28.41 -6.10 -2.12
CA GLN A 207 28.25 -6.50 -3.51
C GLN A 207 26.82 -6.16 -3.96
N VAL A 208 26.67 -5.25 -4.91
CA VAL A 208 25.36 -5.00 -5.54
C VAL A 208 25.15 -6.03 -6.64
N VAL A 209 24.01 -6.73 -6.59
CA VAL A 209 23.60 -7.73 -7.57
C VAL A 209 22.22 -7.37 -8.11
N GLU A 210 22.08 -7.38 -9.42
CA GLU A 210 20.86 -7.03 -10.11
C GLU A 210 20.17 -8.27 -10.66
N ALA A 211 18.83 -8.30 -10.52
CA ALA A 211 17.94 -9.25 -11.16
C ALA A 211 16.68 -8.52 -11.62
N ARG A 212 16.19 -8.77 -12.82
CA ARG A 212 14.99 -8.13 -13.37
C ARG A 212 13.71 -8.83 -12.93
N GLY A 213 13.81 -10.13 -12.71
CA GLY A 213 12.71 -10.97 -12.28
C GLY A 213 13.19 -12.39 -11.94
N PRO A 214 12.25 -13.33 -11.73
CA PRO A 214 12.56 -14.72 -11.35
C PRO A 214 13.50 -15.44 -12.33
N GLU A 215 13.50 -15.05 -13.59
CA GLU A 215 14.35 -15.60 -14.65
C GLU A 215 15.84 -15.34 -14.39
N ASP A 216 16.19 -14.23 -13.73
CA ASP A 216 17.56 -13.83 -13.44
C ASP A 216 18.09 -14.39 -12.11
N PHE A 217 17.23 -14.97 -11.24
CA PHE A 217 17.63 -15.34 -9.88
C PHE A 217 18.78 -16.34 -9.81
N ASP A 218 18.79 -17.39 -10.66
CA ASP A 218 19.89 -18.35 -10.67
C ASP A 218 21.24 -17.69 -10.97
N MET A 219 21.27 -16.78 -11.95
CA MET A 219 22.48 -16.05 -12.28
C MET A 219 22.89 -15.04 -11.19
N ALA A 220 21.92 -14.41 -10.54
CA ALA A 220 22.17 -13.53 -9.42
C ALA A 220 22.82 -14.29 -8.24
N PHE A 221 22.26 -15.44 -7.85
CA PHE A 221 22.81 -16.28 -6.80
C PHE A 221 24.17 -16.87 -7.15
N LEU A 222 24.39 -17.26 -8.43
CA LEU A 222 25.69 -17.68 -8.90
C LEU A 222 26.75 -16.56 -8.77
N LYS A 223 26.38 -15.31 -9.10
CA LYS A 223 27.27 -14.13 -8.91
C LYS A 223 27.61 -13.93 -7.45
N MET A 224 26.62 -13.99 -6.54
CA MET A 224 26.81 -13.87 -5.08
C MET A 224 27.74 -14.96 -4.56
N SER A 225 27.51 -16.21 -4.93
CA SER A 225 28.33 -17.35 -4.53
C SER A 225 29.77 -17.24 -5.02
N LYS A 226 30.00 -16.90 -6.30
CA LYS A 226 31.34 -16.68 -6.87
C LYS A 226 32.10 -15.55 -6.18
N ALA A 227 31.42 -14.52 -5.74
CA ALA A 227 32.02 -13.42 -5.01
C ALA A 227 32.19 -13.72 -3.51
N GLY A 228 31.69 -14.86 -3.02
CA GLY A 228 31.77 -15.26 -1.63
C GLY A 228 30.89 -14.43 -0.71
N ALA A 229 29.66 -14.08 -1.14
CA ALA A 229 28.70 -13.43 -0.29
C ALA A 229 28.31 -14.34 0.90
N ASP A 230 28.31 -13.79 2.10
CA ASP A 230 27.97 -14.47 3.35
C ASP A 230 26.50 -14.27 3.74
N ALA A 231 25.85 -13.22 3.22
CA ALA A 231 24.47 -12.87 3.50
C ALA A 231 23.87 -12.00 2.37
N VAL A 232 22.57 -11.86 2.31
CA VAL A 232 21.90 -11.01 1.31
C VAL A 232 20.77 -10.18 1.90
N VAL A 233 20.78 -8.88 1.61
CA VAL A 233 19.63 -7.98 1.75
C VAL A 233 18.91 -7.94 0.42
N VAL A 234 17.59 -8.13 0.43
CA VAL A 234 16.78 -8.08 -0.78
C VAL A 234 15.87 -6.86 -0.75
N LEU A 235 16.02 -5.99 -1.74
CA LEU A 235 15.08 -4.89 -1.95
C LEU A 235 13.88 -5.43 -2.72
N VAL A 236 12.80 -5.65 -1.98
CA VAL A 236 11.58 -6.25 -2.53
C VAL A 236 10.88 -5.30 -3.49
N THR A 237 10.44 -5.86 -4.62
CA THR A 237 9.57 -5.21 -5.60
C THR A 237 8.51 -6.19 -6.03
N GLY A 238 7.37 -5.71 -6.56
CA GLY A 238 6.32 -6.59 -7.06
C GLY A 238 6.80 -7.65 -8.08
N ALA A 239 7.87 -7.36 -8.82
CA ALA A 239 8.47 -8.34 -9.74
C ALA A 239 9.22 -9.48 -9.01
N PHE A 240 9.68 -9.26 -7.76
CA PHE A 240 10.29 -10.32 -6.96
C PHE A 240 9.24 -11.13 -6.20
N ASP A 241 8.09 -10.53 -5.89
CA ASP A 241 7.01 -11.20 -5.19
C ASP A 241 6.49 -12.41 -5.99
N SER A 242 6.37 -12.28 -7.31
CA SER A 242 5.96 -13.40 -8.18
C SER A 242 6.94 -14.58 -8.17
N GLY A 243 8.22 -14.33 -7.83
CA GLY A 243 9.27 -15.34 -7.69
C GLY A 243 9.69 -15.63 -6.26
N GLN A 244 8.94 -15.17 -5.25
CA GLN A 244 9.29 -15.24 -3.84
C GLN A 244 9.79 -16.61 -3.40
N ARG A 245 9.03 -17.66 -3.70
CA ARG A 245 9.40 -19.04 -3.32
C ARG A 245 10.74 -19.46 -3.93
N ARG A 246 10.94 -19.22 -5.23
CA ARG A 246 12.21 -19.55 -5.92
C ARG A 246 13.39 -18.80 -5.31
N LEU A 247 13.19 -17.53 -4.99
CA LEU A 247 14.22 -16.69 -4.36
C LEU A 247 14.63 -17.25 -3.00
N LEU A 248 13.65 -17.64 -2.16
CA LEU A 248 13.90 -18.25 -0.85
C LEU A 248 14.55 -19.63 -0.95
N ASP A 249 14.11 -20.47 -1.90
CA ASP A 249 14.72 -21.79 -2.18
C ASP A 249 16.19 -21.64 -2.60
N LEU A 250 16.52 -20.66 -3.45
CA LEU A 250 17.90 -20.37 -3.86
C LEU A 250 18.75 -19.86 -2.69
N ALA A 251 18.20 -19.01 -1.83
CA ALA A 251 18.88 -18.53 -0.62
C ALA A 251 19.21 -19.70 0.31
N ALA A 252 18.24 -20.58 0.56
CA ALA A 252 18.43 -21.78 1.39
C ALA A 252 19.46 -22.74 0.78
N LYS A 253 19.38 -23.02 -0.53
CA LYS A 253 20.34 -23.85 -1.26
C LYS A 253 21.77 -23.35 -1.15
N ASN A 254 21.96 -22.03 -1.22
CA ASN A 254 23.27 -21.38 -1.11
C ASN A 254 23.66 -21.07 0.34
N ARG A 255 22.84 -21.47 1.34
CA ARG A 255 23.04 -21.20 2.77
C ARG A 255 23.26 -19.72 3.10
N LEU A 256 22.57 -18.84 2.37
CA LEU A 256 22.68 -17.39 2.57
C LEU A 256 21.60 -16.90 3.56
N PRO A 257 21.98 -16.39 4.73
CA PRO A 257 21.09 -15.63 5.59
C PRO A 257 20.49 -14.46 4.83
N THR A 258 19.18 -14.26 4.99
CA THR A 258 18.44 -13.23 4.23
C THR A 258 17.74 -12.25 5.14
N ALA A 259 17.74 -10.97 4.74
CA ALA A 259 16.94 -9.93 5.35
C ALA A 259 16.08 -9.17 4.31
N TYR A 260 14.85 -8.87 4.69
CA TYR A 260 13.85 -8.22 3.86
C TYR A 260 13.16 -7.08 4.63
N SER A 261 12.46 -6.21 3.91
CA SER A 261 11.66 -5.14 4.53
C SER A 261 10.22 -5.54 4.88
N PHE A 262 9.74 -6.73 4.48
CA PHE A 262 8.35 -7.15 4.69
C PHE A 262 8.27 -8.51 5.38
N ARG A 263 7.41 -8.58 6.44
CA ARG A 263 7.20 -9.79 7.24
C ARG A 263 6.71 -11.00 6.44
N GLY A 264 5.92 -10.80 5.38
CA GLY A 264 5.43 -11.90 4.53
C GLY A 264 6.53 -12.78 3.95
N TYR A 265 7.75 -12.26 3.78
CA TYR A 265 8.90 -13.05 3.38
C TYR A 265 9.41 -13.93 4.52
N VAL A 266 9.30 -13.50 5.79
CA VAL A 266 9.68 -14.33 6.95
C VAL A 266 8.70 -15.47 7.14
N GLU A 267 7.42 -15.22 6.98
CA GLU A 267 6.36 -16.23 6.99
C GLU A 267 6.56 -17.28 5.88
N ALA A 268 7.07 -16.84 4.72
CA ALA A 268 7.40 -17.71 3.60
C ALA A 268 8.75 -18.45 3.75
N GLY A 269 9.56 -18.15 4.80
CA GLY A 269 10.79 -18.88 5.09
C GLY A 269 12.09 -18.08 5.03
N CYS A 270 12.07 -16.76 4.86
CA CYS A 270 13.29 -15.96 5.03
C CYS A 270 13.72 -15.89 6.50
N MET A 271 15.00 -15.54 6.76
CA MET A 271 15.53 -15.54 8.11
C MET A 271 15.03 -14.39 8.96
N MET A 272 14.92 -13.20 8.41
CA MET A 272 14.45 -12.02 9.16
C MET A 272 13.87 -10.94 8.26
N SER A 273 13.02 -10.11 8.85
CA SER A 273 12.61 -8.84 8.25
C SER A 273 12.64 -7.71 9.27
N TYR A 274 12.85 -6.50 8.75
CA TYR A 274 12.67 -5.28 9.51
C TYR A 274 12.03 -4.22 8.62
N GLY A 275 10.84 -3.78 9.00
CA GLY A 275 10.10 -2.79 8.21
C GLY A 275 8.74 -2.46 8.81
N PRO A 276 8.00 -1.55 8.18
CA PRO A 276 6.66 -1.19 8.61
C PRO A 276 5.64 -2.30 8.29
N ASP A 277 4.52 -2.29 9.00
CA ASP A 277 3.35 -3.10 8.59
C ASP A 277 2.85 -2.60 7.23
N HIS A 278 3.18 -3.38 6.21
CA HIS A 278 2.80 -3.08 4.83
C HIS A 278 1.27 -3.06 4.63
N LEU A 279 0.55 -3.91 5.35
CA LEU A 279 -0.91 -3.99 5.24
C LEU A 279 -1.59 -2.75 5.82
N ASP A 280 -0.98 -2.10 6.82
CA ASP A 280 -1.50 -0.86 7.40
C ASP A 280 -1.57 0.28 6.37
N ASN A 281 -0.62 0.34 5.44
CA ASN A 281 -0.66 1.33 4.36
C ASN A 281 -1.90 1.15 3.46
N PHE A 282 -2.33 -0.07 3.22
CA PHE A 282 -3.53 -0.36 2.44
C PHE A 282 -4.82 -0.09 3.23
N ARG A 283 -4.83 -0.30 4.56
CA ARG A 283 -5.94 0.16 5.42
C ARG A 283 -6.07 1.68 5.39
N ARG A 284 -4.95 2.38 5.49
CA ARG A 284 -4.90 3.86 5.42
C ARG A 284 -5.33 4.37 4.05
N ALA A 285 -4.93 3.69 2.96
CA ALA A 285 -5.37 4.04 1.62
C ALA A 285 -6.90 3.99 1.49
N ALA A 286 -7.57 2.99 2.06
CA ALA A 286 -9.03 2.91 2.10
C ALA A 286 -9.65 4.08 2.88
N THR A 287 -9.04 4.48 4.01
CA THR A 287 -9.48 5.66 4.77
C THR A 287 -9.32 6.95 3.95
N TYR A 288 -8.27 7.06 3.13
CA TYR A 288 -8.08 8.21 2.26
C TYR A 288 -9.07 8.23 1.10
N VAL A 289 -9.38 7.07 0.52
CA VAL A 289 -10.47 6.92 -0.45
C VAL A 289 -11.78 7.45 0.12
N ASP A 290 -12.17 7.00 1.32
CA ASP A 290 -13.39 7.43 2.00
C ASP A 290 -13.44 8.96 2.18
N LYS A 291 -12.37 9.55 2.68
CA LYS A 291 -12.26 11.01 2.87
C LYS A 291 -12.42 11.77 1.55
N ILE A 292 -11.79 11.30 0.48
CA ILE A 292 -11.85 11.93 -0.83
C ILE A 292 -13.25 11.79 -1.45
N LEU A 293 -13.87 10.63 -1.36
CA LEU A 293 -15.24 10.42 -1.83
C LEU A 293 -16.26 11.28 -1.06
N LYS A 294 -15.94 11.65 0.19
CA LYS A 294 -16.70 12.61 1.02
C LYS A 294 -16.34 14.07 0.75
N GLY A 295 -15.49 14.36 -0.23
CA GLY A 295 -15.20 15.72 -0.72
C GLY A 295 -13.94 16.38 -0.14
N ILE A 296 -13.13 15.67 0.67
CA ILE A 296 -11.84 16.22 1.14
C ILE A 296 -10.86 16.18 -0.04
N LYS A 297 -10.14 17.27 -0.25
CA LYS A 297 -9.15 17.35 -1.35
C LYS A 297 -7.87 16.58 -0.99
N PRO A 298 -7.24 15.89 -1.95
CA PRO A 298 -5.93 15.25 -1.72
C PRO A 298 -4.87 16.21 -1.18
N ALA A 299 -4.88 17.46 -1.64
CA ALA A 299 -3.96 18.51 -1.18
C ALA A 299 -4.02 18.79 0.33
N ASP A 300 -5.16 18.53 0.96
CA ASP A 300 -5.42 18.76 2.39
C ASP A 300 -5.16 17.50 3.24
N LEU A 301 -4.78 16.38 2.61
CA LEU A 301 -4.49 15.12 3.26
C LEU A 301 -2.96 14.90 3.33
N PRO A 302 -2.34 15.03 4.51
CA PRO A 302 -0.89 14.83 4.67
C PRO A 302 -0.45 13.42 4.27
N ILE A 303 0.74 13.29 3.72
CA ILE A 303 1.37 11.99 3.50
C ILE A 303 1.64 11.35 4.86
N GLN A 304 1.11 10.16 5.07
CA GLN A 304 1.38 9.40 6.28
C GLN A 304 2.68 8.63 6.16
N GLN A 305 3.46 8.64 7.23
CA GLN A 305 4.65 7.81 7.37
C GLN A 305 4.39 6.71 8.40
N PRO A 306 5.03 5.54 8.29
CA PRO A 306 4.93 4.52 9.31
C PRO A 306 5.55 5.04 10.62
N THR A 307 4.87 4.77 11.72
CA THR A 307 5.34 5.11 13.07
C THR A 307 5.84 3.89 13.83
N LYS A 308 5.56 2.68 13.31
CA LYS A 308 5.97 1.42 13.89
C LYS A 308 6.72 0.60 12.85
N PHE A 309 7.85 0.07 13.25
CA PHE A 309 8.65 -0.89 12.50
C PHE A 309 8.73 -2.17 13.31
N GLU A 310 8.66 -3.31 12.64
CA GLU A 310 8.65 -4.61 13.27
C GLU A 310 9.88 -5.42 12.85
N LEU A 311 10.58 -5.97 13.85
CA LEU A 311 11.63 -6.97 13.64
C LEU A 311 11.01 -8.34 13.81
N VAL A 312 10.95 -9.12 12.74
CA VAL A 312 10.47 -10.51 12.76
C VAL A 312 11.62 -11.45 12.42
N ILE A 313 11.79 -12.49 13.21
CA ILE A 313 12.89 -13.47 13.07
C ILE A 313 12.30 -14.88 12.95
N ASN A 314 12.78 -15.64 11.96
CA ASN A 314 12.43 -17.05 11.78
C ASN A 314 13.56 -17.95 12.32
N LEU A 315 13.37 -18.50 13.51
CA LEU A 315 14.33 -19.39 14.15
C LEU A 315 14.46 -20.73 13.43
N LYS A 316 13.41 -21.20 12.78
CA LYS A 316 13.46 -22.43 11.99
C LYS A 316 14.46 -22.28 10.83
N THR A 317 14.40 -21.16 10.12
CA THR A 317 15.34 -20.84 9.05
C THR A 317 16.75 -20.62 9.59
N ALA A 318 16.91 -19.89 10.69
CA ALA A 318 18.21 -19.70 11.31
C ALA A 318 18.85 -21.04 11.69
N LYS A 319 18.10 -21.95 12.35
CA LYS A 319 18.57 -23.32 12.69
C LYS A 319 18.95 -24.15 11.46
N ALA A 320 18.15 -24.06 10.38
CA ALA A 320 18.45 -24.75 9.13
C ALA A 320 19.76 -24.27 8.48
N LEU A 321 20.11 -22.99 8.68
CA LEU A 321 21.36 -22.39 8.23
C LEU A 321 22.53 -22.71 9.19
N GLY A 322 22.29 -23.37 10.34
CA GLY A 322 23.29 -23.65 11.38
C GLY A 322 23.63 -22.42 12.22
N LEU A 323 22.75 -21.43 12.29
CA LEU A 323 22.96 -20.19 13.01
C LEU A 323 22.28 -20.21 14.37
N THR A 324 22.96 -19.64 15.37
CA THR A 324 22.39 -19.35 16.69
C THR A 324 22.15 -17.86 16.79
N MET A 325 20.88 -17.47 16.93
CA MET A 325 20.52 -16.07 17.06
C MET A 325 20.99 -15.48 18.40
N PRO A 326 21.64 -14.30 18.39
CA PRO A 326 22.01 -13.61 19.61
C PRO A 326 20.79 -13.30 20.49
N GLN A 327 20.90 -13.59 21.81
CA GLN A 327 19.79 -13.36 22.73
C GLN A 327 19.30 -11.91 22.75
N LEU A 328 20.22 -10.95 22.62
CA LEU A 328 19.88 -9.53 22.57
C LEU A 328 18.99 -9.20 21.37
N LEU A 329 19.24 -9.83 20.21
CA LEU A 329 18.43 -9.62 19.01
C LEU A 329 17.03 -10.22 19.17
N LEU A 330 16.94 -11.42 19.77
CA LEU A 330 15.66 -12.06 20.07
C LEU A 330 14.81 -11.25 21.05
N THR A 331 15.43 -10.64 22.06
CA THR A 331 14.70 -9.78 23.02
C THR A 331 14.15 -8.52 22.37
N ARG A 332 14.76 -8.05 21.29
CA ARG A 332 14.32 -6.87 20.52
C ARG A 332 13.34 -7.20 19.41
N ALA A 333 13.20 -8.47 19.06
CA ALA A 333 12.24 -8.89 18.04
C ALA A 333 10.81 -8.67 18.52
N ASP A 334 9.97 -8.11 17.66
CA ASP A 334 8.54 -7.97 17.90
C ASP A 334 7.85 -9.33 17.76
N GLU A 335 8.40 -10.22 16.91
CA GLU A 335 7.90 -11.58 16.73
C GLU A 335 9.05 -12.54 16.40
N VAL A 336 8.95 -13.77 16.95
CA VAL A 336 9.87 -14.86 16.67
C VAL A 336 9.05 -16.07 16.21
N ILE A 337 9.29 -16.53 14.97
CA ILE A 337 8.65 -17.71 14.38
C ILE A 337 9.51 -18.94 14.68
N GLU A 338 8.92 -19.94 15.36
CA GLU A 338 9.58 -21.18 15.78
C GLU A 338 9.22 -22.37 14.86
#